data_af1281dc295e45112486bfd53fc2f9a3
#
_entry.id   af1281dc295e45112486bfd53fc2f9a3
#
_cell.length_a   1.000
_cell.length_b   1.000
_cell.length_c   1.000
_cell.angle_alpha   90.00
_cell.angle_beta   90.00
_cell.angle_gamma   90.00
#
_symmetry.space_group_name_H-M   'P 1'
#
loop_
_entity.id
_entity.type
_entity.pdbx_description
1 polymer ?
#
loop_
_entity_poly.entity_id
_entity_poly.type
_entity_poly.pdbx_seq_one_letter_code
_entity_poly.pdbx_strand_id
1 'polypeptide(L)'
;MQFARRKFLHLAAGTAAVSAASYVASAQTYPTRPIALIVPIAAGGALDTGARIVGEKLQEKLRQPVLVENRPGAGSTLGAAYVAKAKPDGYTLLLIESSVVWMKWLTKNAPFDVIKDLTPIAMFANAPLVLFAHPSFAANNVKELISYSRANPGKVSVGTAGVSTPHHLATAWLNTAAKIEITHVSRSCRSLSKVR
;
A
#
# COMPACT_ATOMS: atom_id res chain seq x y z
N MET A 1 71.18 -4.83 27.11
CA MET A 1 70.23 -4.70 25.99
C MET A 1 69.04 -5.70 26.08
N GLN A 2 68.36 -5.81 27.22
CA GLN A 2 67.21 -6.75 27.38
C GLN A 2 65.84 -6.06 27.54
N PHE A 3 65.80 -4.74 27.63
CA PHE A 3 64.54 -4.00 27.89
C PHE A 3 63.66 -3.78 26.63
N ALA A 4 64.23 -3.86 25.42
CA ALA A 4 63.49 -3.59 24.19
C ALA A 4 62.54 -4.72 23.77
N ARG A 5 62.84 -5.99 24.08
CA ARG A 5 62.02 -7.14 23.69
C ARG A 5 60.71 -7.24 24.48
N ARG A 6 60.70 -6.93 25.77
CA ARG A 6 59.52 -6.94 26.60
C ARG A 6 58.49 -5.85 26.19
N LYS A 7 58.97 -4.63 25.89
CA LYS A 7 58.09 -3.56 25.43
C LYS A 7 57.44 -3.85 24.08
N PHE A 8 58.16 -4.51 23.19
CA PHE A 8 57.65 -4.92 21.87
C PHE A 8 56.53 -5.99 21.98
N LEU A 9 56.71 -6.95 22.89
CA LEU A 9 55.69 -8.00 23.15
C LEU A 9 54.41 -7.43 23.78
N HIS A 10 54.52 -6.42 24.64
CA HIS A 10 53.34 -5.76 25.21
C HIS A 10 52.61 -4.87 24.18
N LEU A 11 53.29 -4.23 23.26
CA LEU A 11 52.65 -3.48 22.18
C LEU A 11 51.97 -4.42 21.17
N ALA A 12 52.55 -5.54 20.83
CA ALA A 12 51.99 -6.55 19.93
C ALA A 12 50.72 -7.24 20.53
N ALA A 13 50.74 -7.48 21.85
CA ALA A 13 49.58 -8.02 22.53
C ALA A 13 48.43 -7.02 22.62
N GLY A 14 48.72 -5.72 22.78
CA GLY A 14 47.71 -4.65 22.83
C GLY A 14 46.99 -4.46 21.49
N THR A 15 47.71 -4.56 20.35
CA THR A 15 47.11 -4.42 19.01
C THR A 15 46.23 -5.64 18.64
N ALA A 16 46.59 -6.85 19.08
CA ALA A 16 45.79 -8.06 18.86
C ALA A 16 44.46 -8.03 19.64
N ALA A 17 44.45 -7.48 20.84
CA ALA A 17 43.23 -7.37 21.65
C ALA A 17 42.20 -6.35 21.09
N VAL A 18 42.66 -5.26 20.44
CA VAL A 18 41.78 -4.28 19.81
C VAL A 18 41.13 -4.84 18.54
N SER A 19 41.85 -5.69 17.78
CA SER A 19 41.33 -6.33 16.58
C SER A 19 40.23 -7.38 16.88
N ALA A 20 40.33 -8.07 18.04
CA ALA A 20 39.33 -9.07 18.45
C ALA A 20 38.00 -8.45 18.93
N ALA A 21 38.02 -7.23 19.42
CA ALA A 21 36.82 -6.53 19.90
C ALA A 21 35.88 -6.04 18.74
N SER A 22 36.42 -5.97 17.52
CA SER A 22 35.65 -5.48 16.36
C SER A 22 34.73 -6.53 15.69
N TYR A 23 34.76 -7.79 16.11
CA TYR A 23 34.02 -8.88 15.49
C TYR A 23 32.69 -9.22 16.17
N VAL A 24 32.29 -8.51 17.22
CA VAL A 24 30.97 -8.71 17.85
C VAL A 24 30.03 -7.56 17.44
N ALA A 25 30.01 -7.20 16.16
CA ALA A 25 28.82 -6.59 15.60
C ALA A 25 27.77 -7.70 15.46
N SER A 26 27.06 -7.99 16.56
CA SER A 26 25.89 -8.83 16.54
C SER A 26 24.90 -8.20 15.57
N ALA A 27 24.81 -8.77 14.37
CA ALA A 27 23.76 -8.43 13.43
C ALA A 27 22.44 -8.67 14.19
N GLN A 28 21.78 -7.60 14.62
CA GLN A 28 20.48 -7.71 15.27
C GLN A 28 19.57 -8.46 14.33
N THR A 29 19.14 -9.64 14.78
CA THR A 29 18.24 -10.50 14.00
C THR A 29 16.95 -9.71 13.78
N TYR A 30 16.73 -9.21 12.55
CA TYR A 30 15.46 -8.58 12.19
C TYR A 30 14.40 -9.66 11.96
N PRO A 31 13.17 -9.47 12.44
CA PRO A 31 12.68 -8.40 13.34
C PRO A 31 12.84 -8.75 14.83
N THR A 32 13.10 -7.75 15.69
CA THR A 32 13.22 -7.90 17.16
C THR A 32 12.01 -7.34 17.92
N ARG A 33 11.07 -6.68 17.22
CA ARG A 33 9.88 -6.05 17.77
C ARG A 33 8.71 -6.16 16.78
N PRO A 34 7.47 -5.89 17.21
CA PRO A 34 6.31 -5.93 16.35
C PRO A 34 6.45 -5.02 15.11
N ILE A 35 5.88 -5.50 13.99
CA ILE A 35 5.82 -4.78 12.71
C ILE A 35 4.42 -4.20 12.55
N ALA A 36 4.32 -2.91 12.21
CA ALA A 36 3.06 -2.28 11.85
C ALA A 36 2.81 -2.42 10.34
N LEU A 37 1.69 -3.03 9.96
CA LEU A 37 1.24 -3.13 8.58
C LEU A 37 0.08 -2.14 8.36
N ILE A 38 0.40 -1.01 7.77
CA ILE A 38 -0.56 0.08 7.54
C ILE A 38 -1.39 -0.20 6.31
N VAL A 39 -2.73 -0.11 6.47
CA VAL A 39 -3.73 -0.26 5.42
C VAL A 39 -4.51 1.05 5.30
N PRO A 40 -4.38 1.81 4.20
CA PRO A 40 -4.90 3.17 4.12
C PRO A 40 -6.39 3.24 3.72
N ILE A 41 -7.15 2.21 4.05
CA ILE A 41 -8.60 2.14 3.85
C ILE A 41 -9.32 1.72 5.13
N ALA A 42 -10.65 1.87 5.15
CA ALA A 42 -11.48 1.40 6.25
C ALA A 42 -11.41 -0.13 6.38
N ALA A 43 -11.53 -0.63 7.61
CA ALA A 43 -11.57 -2.06 7.89
C ALA A 43 -12.76 -2.75 7.19
N GLY A 44 -12.61 -4.04 6.86
CA GLY A 44 -13.64 -4.90 6.26
C GLY A 44 -13.66 -4.90 4.73
N GLY A 45 -12.79 -4.14 4.05
CA GLY A 45 -12.63 -4.20 2.59
C GLY A 45 -11.68 -5.34 2.15
N ALA A 46 -11.65 -5.61 0.83
CA ALA A 46 -10.78 -6.66 0.26
C ALA A 46 -9.30 -6.47 0.60
N LEU A 47 -8.82 -5.22 0.57
CA LEU A 47 -7.44 -4.89 0.92
C LEU A 47 -7.15 -5.15 2.41
N ASP A 48 -8.08 -4.83 3.31
CA ASP A 48 -7.97 -5.13 4.74
C ASP A 48 -7.94 -6.63 5.01
N THR A 49 -8.83 -7.38 4.37
CA THR A 49 -8.85 -8.85 4.45
C THR A 49 -7.53 -9.45 3.96
N GLY A 50 -7.03 -8.98 2.80
CA GLY A 50 -5.73 -9.39 2.28
C GLY A 50 -4.58 -9.06 3.23
N ALA A 51 -4.60 -7.86 3.83
CA ALA A 51 -3.59 -7.45 4.80
C ALA A 51 -3.55 -8.33 6.05
N ARG A 52 -4.71 -8.76 6.55
CA ARG A 52 -4.79 -9.67 7.71
C ARG A 52 -4.24 -11.06 7.38
N ILE A 53 -4.56 -11.59 6.20
CA ILE A 53 -4.01 -12.87 5.73
C ILE A 53 -2.49 -12.79 5.58
N VAL A 54 -1.99 -11.74 4.94
CA VAL A 54 -0.53 -11.51 4.77
C VAL A 54 0.13 -11.30 6.13
N GLY A 55 -0.48 -10.50 7.02
CA GLY A 55 0.03 -10.22 8.36
C GLY A 55 0.17 -11.48 9.21
N GLU A 56 -0.83 -12.36 9.18
CA GLU A 56 -0.79 -13.66 9.85
C GLU A 56 0.37 -14.53 9.35
N LYS A 57 0.53 -14.63 8.02
CA LYS A 57 1.61 -15.43 7.42
C LYS A 57 3.01 -14.84 7.66
N LEU A 58 3.13 -13.53 7.69
CA LEU A 58 4.37 -12.86 8.07
C LEU A 58 4.70 -13.10 9.55
N GLN A 59 3.71 -13.01 10.44
CA GLN A 59 3.88 -13.31 11.87
C GLN A 59 4.39 -14.72 12.09
N GLU A 60 3.81 -15.72 11.43
CA GLU A 60 4.25 -17.12 11.50
C GLU A 60 5.74 -17.27 11.08
N LYS A 61 6.12 -16.64 9.97
CA LYS A 61 7.47 -16.76 9.41
C LYS A 61 8.52 -15.96 10.18
N LEU A 62 8.17 -14.75 10.59
CA LEU A 62 9.09 -13.83 11.24
C LEU A 62 9.15 -14.01 12.76
N ARG A 63 8.25 -14.80 13.33
CA ARG A 63 8.12 -15.05 14.79
C ARG A 63 8.01 -13.75 15.60
N GLN A 64 7.41 -12.72 15.01
CA GLN A 64 7.13 -11.43 15.62
C GLN A 64 5.71 -10.99 15.27
N PRO A 65 5.00 -10.31 16.17
CA PRO A 65 3.66 -9.81 15.88
C PRO A 65 3.65 -8.87 14.66
N VAL A 66 2.64 -9.05 13.78
CA VAL A 66 2.36 -8.13 12.67
C VAL A 66 1.00 -7.50 12.90
N LEU A 67 1.00 -6.21 13.24
CA LEU A 67 -0.19 -5.47 13.62
C LEU A 67 -0.77 -4.74 12.41
N VAL A 68 -1.97 -5.13 11.99
CA VAL A 68 -2.68 -4.47 10.89
C VAL A 68 -3.39 -3.23 11.43
N GLU A 69 -3.00 -2.05 10.93
CA GLU A 69 -3.58 -0.76 11.31
C GLU A 69 -4.28 -0.10 10.11
N ASN A 70 -5.58 0.14 10.23
CA ASN A 70 -6.34 0.87 9.22
C ASN A 70 -6.20 2.37 9.43
N ARG A 71 -5.67 3.10 8.42
CA ARG A 71 -5.52 4.57 8.42
C ARG A 71 -6.18 5.17 7.19
N PRO A 72 -7.52 5.20 7.12
CA PRO A 72 -8.25 5.73 5.97
C PRO A 72 -8.16 7.26 5.89
N GLY A 73 -8.39 7.79 4.70
CA GLY A 73 -8.55 9.22 4.46
C GLY A 73 -7.85 9.72 3.21
N ALA A 74 -8.42 10.77 2.62
CA ALA A 74 -7.91 11.47 1.43
C ALA A 74 -7.52 10.52 0.28
N GLY A 75 -8.36 9.52 -0.06
CA GLY A 75 -8.07 8.57 -1.13
C GLY A 75 -6.79 7.74 -0.87
N SER A 76 -6.59 7.28 0.37
CA SER A 76 -5.41 6.53 0.85
C SER A 76 -4.14 7.38 1.09
N THR A 77 -4.18 8.68 0.80
CA THR A 77 -3.00 9.58 0.94
C THR A 77 -2.53 9.69 2.38
N LEU A 78 -3.44 9.72 3.38
CA LEU A 78 -3.06 9.89 4.79
C LEU A 78 -2.24 8.70 5.31
N GLY A 79 -2.69 7.48 5.05
CA GLY A 79 -1.97 6.28 5.47
C GLY A 79 -0.63 6.12 4.74
N ALA A 80 -0.60 6.41 3.43
CA ALA A 80 0.64 6.36 2.66
C ALA A 80 1.66 7.41 3.11
N ALA A 81 1.23 8.65 3.39
CA ALA A 81 2.07 9.71 3.91
C ALA A 81 2.63 9.39 5.32
N TYR A 82 1.85 8.68 6.13
CA TYR A 82 2.32 8.21 7.44
C TYR A 82 3.51 7.27 7.29
N VAL A 83 3.43 6.29 6.37
CA VAL A 83 4.52 5.34 6.13
C VAL A 83 5.73 6.02 5.48
N ALA A 84 5.50 6.90 4.50
CA ALA A 84 6.57 7.65 3.84
C ALA A 84 7.41 8.51 4.80
N LYS A 85 6.83 8.94 5.93
CA LYS A 85 7.51 9.69 7.00
C LYS A 85 8.07 8.81 8.13
N ALA A 86 7.78 7.52 8.11
CA ALA A 86 8.29 6.59 9.12
C ALA A 86 9.78 6.31 8.93
N LYS A 87 10.43 5.76 9.95
CA LYS A 87 11.82 5.32 9.83
C LYS A 87 11.92 4.18 8.82
N PRO A 88 12.90 4.19 7.90
CA PRO A 88 13.07 3.13 6.89
C PRO A 88 13.79 1.90 7.47
N ASP A 89 13.31 1.41 8.60
CA ASP A 89 13.90 0.30 9.36
C ASP A 89 13.15 -1.03 9.20
N GLY A 90 12.15 -1.06 8.32
CA GLY A 90 11.36 -2.25 8.02
C GLY A 90 10.24 -2.56 9.02
N TYR A 91 10.04 -1.75 10.08
CA TYR A 91 8.99 -2.00 11.06
C TYR A 91 7.67 -1.28 10.78
N THR A 92 7.63 -0.44 9.77
CA THR A 92 6.40 0.20 9.30
C THR A 92 6.23 -0.10 7.82
N LEU A 93 5.29 -0.97 7.49
CA LEU A 93 5.00 -1.42 6.14
C LEU A 93 3.70 -0.81 5.65
N LEU A 94 3.60 -0.59 4.35
CA LEU A 94 2.38 -0.14 3.69
C LEU A 94 1.85 -1.25 2.79
N LEU A 95 0.59 -1.63 2.97
CA LEU A 95 -0.12 -2.47 2.03
C LEU A 95 -1.19 -1.61 1.35
N ILE A 96 -1.02 -1.37 0.06
CA ILE A 96 -1.82 -0.43 -0.70
C ILE A 96 -2.08 -0.96 -2.11
N GLU A 97 -3.15 -0.51 -2.71
CA GLU A 97 -3.46 -0.79 -4.11
C GLU A 97 -2.67 0.11 -5.06
N SER A 98 -2.62 -0.23 -6.34
CA SER A 98 -1.84 0.47 -7.37
C SER A 98 -2.21 1.95 -7.55
N SER A 99 -3.34 2.40 -7.00
CA SER A 99 -3.75 3.81 -7.02
C SER A 99 -2.73 4.77 -6.41
N VAL A 100 -1.87 4.29 -5.50
CA VAL A 100 -0.79 5.09 -4.90
C VAL A 100 0.13 5.72 -5.96
N VAL A 101 0.36 5.00 -7.07
CA VAL A 101 1.22 5.48 -8.15
C VAL A 101 0.63 6.72 -8.83
N TRP A 102 -0.71 6.82 -8.90
CA TRP A 102 -1.41 7.92 -9.55
C TRP A 102 -1.55 9.16 -8.67
N MET A 103 -1.31 9.05 -7.36
CA MET A 103 -1.49 10.16 -6.40
C MET A 103 -0.71 11.41 -6.79
N LYS A 104 0.48 11.25 -7.34
CA LYS A 104 1.33 12.36 -7.79
C LYS A 104 0.63 13.26 -8.85
N TRP A 105 -0.19 12.66 -9.71
CA TRP A 105 -0.90 13.38 -10.77
C TRP A 105 -2.32 13.81 -10.37
N LEU A 106 -2.92 13.12 -9.40
CA LEU A 106 -4.28 13.40 -8.94
C LEU A 106 -4.35 14.42 -7.80
N THR A 107 -3.24 14.60 -7.07
CA THR A 107 -3.19 15.48 -5.90
C THR A 107 -2.13 16.56 -6.12
N LYS A 108 -2.57 17.84 -6.26
CA LYS A 108 -1.68 18.98 -6.55
C LYS A 108 -0.52 19.14 -5.55
N ASN A 109 -0.70 18.73 -4.31
CA ASN A 109 0.29 18.82 -3.23
C ASN A 109 0.33 17.48 -2.49
N ALA A 110 0.77 16.42 -3.16
CA ALA A 110 0.98 15.14 -2.49
C ALA A 110 2.04 15.31 -1.39
N PRO A 111 1.77 14.90 -0.14
CA PRO A 111 2.68 15.12 0.98
C PRO A 111 3.91 14.20 0.98
N PHE A 112 4.09 13.39 -0.05
CA PHE A 112 5.20 12.47 -0.27
C PHE A 112 5.35 12.15 -1.76
N ASP A 113 6.54 11.69 -2.17
CA ASP A 113 6.81 11.16 -3.51
C ASP A 113 6.88 9.62 -3.43
N VAL A 114 5.93 8.94 -4.09
CA VAL A 114 5.81 7.47 -4.08
C VAL A 114 7.10 6.76 -4.50
N ILE A 115 7.85 7.35 -5.45
CA ILE A 115 9.06 6.71 -6.01
C ILE A 115 10.27 6.94 -5.11
N LYS A 116 10.33 8.09 -4.43
CA LYS A 116 11.48 8.48 -3.60
C LYS A 116 11.35 8.03 -2.15
N ASP A 117 10.11 8.12 -1.61
CA ASP A 117 9.86 7.99 -0.18
C ASP A 117 9.35 6.59 0.21
N LEU A 118 9.02 5.74 -0.79
CA LEU A 118 8.56 4.38 -0.56
C LEU A 118 9.39 3.38 -1.38
N THR A 119 9.83 2.31 -0.74
CA THR A 119 10.53 1.21 -1.40
C THR A 119 9.55 0.06 -1.65
N PRO A 120 9.28 -0.34 -2.91
CA PRO A 120 8.43 -1.48 -3.21
C PRO A 120 9.10 -2.78 -2.76
N ILE A 121 8.34 -3.64 -2.07
CA ILE A 121 8.83 -4.93 -1.57
C ILE A 121 8.33 -6.06 -2.46
N ALA A 122 7.01 -6.18 -2.61
CA ALA A 122 6.38 -7.23 -3.41
C ALA A 122 4.95 -6.86 -3.79
N MET A 123 4.49 -7.45 -4.88
CA MET A 123 3.06 -7.51 -5.22
C MET A 123 2.48 -8.80 -4.61
N PHE A 124 1.54 -8.65 -3.66
CA PHE A 124 0.99 -9.82 -2.96
C PHE A 124 -0.23 -10.43 -3.65
N ALA A 125 -0.97 -9.63 -4.45
CA ALA A 125 -2.14 -10.08 -5.19
C ALA A 125 -2.36 -9.22 -6.45
N ASN A 126 -3.03 -9.80 -7.44
CA ASN A 126 -3.58 -9.10 -8.59
C ASN A 126 -5.08 -9.40 -8.65
N ALA A 127 -5.90 -8.36 -8.57
CA ALA A 127 -7.35 -8.48 -8.63
C ALA A 127 -7.89 -7.71 -9.83
N PRO A 128 -8.62 -8.35 -10.75
CA PRO A 128 -9.21 -7.68 -11.89
C PRO A 128 -10.36 -6.77 -11.42
N LEU A 129 -10.54 -5.64 -12.09
CA LEU A 129 -11.73 -4.83 -11.96
C LEU A 129 -12.85 -5.43 -12.80
N VAL A 130 -14.04 -5.59 -12.21
CA VAL A 130 -15.22 -6.10 -12.89
C VAL A 130 -16.32 -5.05 -12.82
N LEU A 131 -16.95 -4.76 -13.94
CA LEU A 131 -18.12 -3.91 -14.04
C LEU A 131 -19.37 -4.76 -13.89
N PHE A 132 -20.20 -4.45 -12.93
CA PHE A 132 -21.51 -5.08 -12.70
C PHE A 132 -22.64 -4.10 -13.00
N ALA A 133 -23.74 -4.63 -13.52
CA ALA A 133 -24.99 -3.92 -13.67
C ALA A 133 -26.12 -4.71 -13.01
N HIS A 134 -27.16 -4.00 -12.58
CA HIS A 134 -28.38 -4.66 -12.11
C HIS A 134 -29.05 -5.42 -13.29
N PRO A 135 -29.65 -6.59 -13.07
CA PRO A 135 -30.28 -7.37 -14.15
C PRO A 135 -31.35 -6.63 -14.97
N SER A 136 -32.00 -5.61 -14.38
CA SER A 136 -32.97 -4.76 -15.09
C SER A 136 -32.32 -3.65 -15.92
N PHE A 137 -31.00 -3.52 -15.93
CA PHE A 137 -30.33 -2.50 -16.72
C PHE A 137 -30.38 -2.85 -18.20
N ALA A 138 -30.61 -1.85 -19.06
CA ALA A 138 -30.92 -2.05 -20.47
C ALA A 138 -29.71 -2.48 -21.34
N ALA A 139 -28.55 -2.76 -20.75
CA ALA A 139 -27.36 -3.20 -21.47
C ALA A 139 -26.77 -4.46 -20.81
N ASN A 140 -26.49 -5.50 -21.62
CA ASN A 140 -25.96 -6.79 -21.18
C ASN A 140 -24.45 -6.94 -21.44
N ASN A 141 -23.83 -6.00 -22.10
CA ASN A 141 -22.41 -5.98 -22.39
C ASN A 141 -21.90 -4.55 -22.56
N VAL A 142 -20.57 -4.37 -22.60
CA VAL A 142 -19.92 -3.05 -22.67
C VAL A 142 -20.31 -2.29 -23.94
N LYS A 143 -20.51 -2.97 -25.08
CA LYS A 143 -20.89 -2.33 -26.34
C LYS A 143 -22.28 -1.73 -26.28
N GLU A 144 -23.22 -2.44 -25.69
CA GLU A 144 -24.58 -1.95 -25.43
C GLU A 144 -24.59 -0.84 -24.38
N LEU A 145 -23.76 -0.93 -23.33
CA LEU A 145 -23.59 0.14 -22.36
C LEU A 145 -23.13 1.44 -23.02
N ILE A 146 -22.14 1.37 -23.91
CA ILE A 146 -21.64 2.53 -24.63
C ILE A 146 -22.74 3.13 -25.51
N SER A 147 -23.48 2.29 -26.26
CA SER A 147 -24.57 2.73 -27.11
C SER A 147 -25.71 3.39 -26.29
N TYR A 148 -26.09 2.76 -25.19
CA TYR A 148 -27.10 3.30 -24.28
C TYR A 148 -26.68 4.62 -23.66
N SER A 149 -25.40 4.73 -23.19
CA SER A 149 -24.88 5.94 -22.59
C SER A 149 -24.81 7.11 -23.58
N ARG A 150 -24.51 6.83 -24.85
CA ARG A 150 -24.54 7.85 -25.92
C ARG A 150 -25.93 8.36 -26.21
N ALA A 151 -26.92 7.45 -26.19
CA ALA A 151 -28.31 7.82 -26.42
C ALA A 151 -28.95 8.52 -25.21
N ASN A 152 -28.37 8.36 -24.02
CA ASN A 152 -28.89 8.87 -22.75
C ASN A 152 -27.77 9.54 -21.92
N PRO A 153 -27.19 10.67 -22.36
CA PRO A 153 -26.10 11.34 -21.67
C PRO A 153 -26.51 11.72 -20.24
N GLY A 154 -25.62 11.46 -19.28
CA GLY A 154 -25.83 11.74 -17.86
C GLY A 154 -26.86 10.86 -17.12
N LYS A 155 -27.53 9.91 -17.80
CA LYS A 155 -28.52 9.01 -17.16
C LYS A 155 -27.91 7.78 -16.53
N VAL A 156 -26.70 7.39 -16.93
CA VAL A 156 -25.99 6.24 -16.37
C VAL A 156 -25.13 6.68 -15.21
N SER A 157 -25.26 6.00 -14.08
CA SER A 157 -24.43 6.24 -12.91
C SER A 157 -23.66 4.98 -12.53
N VAL A 158 -22.39 5.12 -12.14
CA VAL A 158 -21.57 4.03 -11.62
C VAL A 158 -21.12 4.32 -10.20
N GLY A 159 -21.36 3.35 -9.32
CA GLY A 159 -20.87 3.38 -7.93
C GLY A 159 -19.44 2.85 -7.83
N THR A 160 -18.58 3.56 -7.12
CA THR A 160 -17.20 3.11 -6.83
C THR A 160 -16.87 3.28 -5.35
N ALA A 161 -15.75 2.70 -4.91
CA ALA A 161 -15.29 2.79 -3.53
C ALA A 161 -14.81 4.21 -3.13
N GLY A 162 -14.71 5.15 -4.07
CA GLY A 162 -14.33 6.53 -3.78
C GLY A 162 -13.55 7.19 -4.91
N VAL A 163 -13.33 8.49 -4.76
CA VAL A 163 -12.52 9.29 -5.68
C VAL A 163 -11.06 8.83 -5.60
N SER A 164 -10.34 8.88 -6.72
CA SER A 164 -8.94 8.45 -6.85
C SER A 164 -8.68 6.96 -6.66
N THR A 165 -9.71 6.14 -6.50
CA THR A 165 -9.55 4.67 -6.51
C THR A 165 -9.36 4.14 -7.94
N PRO A 166 -8.79 2.93 -8.13
CA PRO A 166 -8.69 2.30 -9.45
C PRO A 166 -10.03 2.20 -10.19
N HIS A 167 -11.12 1.98 -9.43
CA HIS A 167 -12.50 1.93 -9.95
C HIS A 167 -12.94 3.28 -10.55
N HIS A 168 -12.65 4.39 -9.86
CA HIS A 168 -12.94 5.73 -10.36
C HIS A 168 -12.14 6.04 -11.63
N LEU A 169 -10.83 5.71 -11.63
CA LEU A 169 -9.97 5.94 -12.78
C LEU A 169 -10.40 5.12 -14.00
N ALA A 170 -10.79 3.85 -13.80
CA ALA A 170 -11.32 3.00 -14.86
C ALA A 170 -12.60 3.59 -15.49
N THR A 171 -13.49 4.15 -14.66
CA THR A 171 -14.69 4.84 -15.13
C THR A 171 -14.36 6.10 -15.93
N ALA A 172 -13.46 6.93 -15.44
CA ALA A 172 -13.03 8.15 -16.13
C ALA A 172 -12.35 7.81 -17.47
N TRP A 173 -11.53 6.76 -17.49
CA TRP A 173 -10.89 6.27 -18.71
C TRP A 173 -11.93 5.74 -19.73
N LEU A 174 -12.92 4.96 -19.27
CA LEU A 174 -14.00 4.48 -20.11
C LEU A 174 -14.78 5.64 -20.75
N ASN A 175 -15.13 6.65 -19.94
CA ASN A 175 -15.80 7.85 -20.42
C ASN A 175 -15.01 8.53 -21.55
N THR A 176 -13.71 8.72 -21.35
CA THR A 176 -12.82 9.36 -22.33
C THR A 176 -12.64 8.51 -23.58
N ALA A 177 -12.35 7.22 -23.42
CA ALA A 177 -12.06 6.31 -24.54
C ALA A 177 -13.30 6.06 -25.41
N ALA A 178 -14.47 5.94 -24.81
CA ALA A 178 -15.72 5.69 -25.52
C ALA A 178 -16.47 6.97 -25.91
N LYS A 179 -16.01 8.16 -25.47
CA LYS A 179 -16.70 9.46 -25.64
C LYS A 179 -18.15 9.40 -25.15
N ILE A 180 -18.33 8.96 -23.90
CA ILE A 180 -19.63 8.85 -23.21
C ILE A 180 -19.60 9.61 -21.90
N GLU A 181 -20.75 9.82 -21.30
CA GLU A 181 -20.92 10.47 -20.01
C GLU A 181 -21.61 9.52 -19.03
N ILE A 182 -20.81 8.87 -18.17
CA ILE A 182 -21.28 8.08 -17.03
C ILE A 182 -20.97 8.88 -15.77
N THR A 183 -21.99 9.13 -14.95
CA THR A 183 -21.85 9.88 -13.70
C THR A 183 -21.20 9.00 -12.63
N HIS A 184 -20.10 9.47 -12.06
CA HIS A 184 -19.45 8.78 -10.93
C HIS A 184 -20.14 9.09 -9.62
N VAL A 185 -20.50 8.04 -8.87
CA VAL A 185 -21.08 8.14 -7.52
C VAL A 185 -20.14 7.45 -6.54
N SER A 186 -19.55 8.24 -5.65
CA SER A 186 -18.73 7.68 -4.55
C SER A 186 -19.65 7.13 -3.46
N ARG A 187 -19.57 5.83 -3.18
CA ARG A 187 -20.29 5.20 -2.06
C ARG A 187 -19.32 4.58 -1.07
N SER A 188 -19.40 4.97 0.19
CA SER A 188 -18.77 4.22 1.28
C SER A 188 -19.56 2.92 1.52
N CYS A 189 -18.88 1.82 1.87
CA CYS A 189 -19.50 0.51 2.15
C CYS A 189 -20.65 0.54 3.17
N ARG A 190 -20.78 1.59 3.96
CA ARG A 190 -21.86 1.76 4.96
C ARG A 190 -23.26 1.97 4.37
N SER A 191 -23.37 2.25 3.08
CA SER A 191 -24.65 2.65 2.44
C SER A 191 -25.45 1.47 1.86
N LEU A 192 -24.90 0.26 1.82
CA LEU A 192 -25.59 -0.89 1.23
C LEU A 192 -26.72 -1.49 2.09
N SER A 193 -26.80 -1.12 3.36
CA SER A 193 -27.84 -1.61 4.27
C SER A 193 -29.19 -0.88 4.14
N LYS A 194 -29.33 0.12 3.28
CA LYS A 194 -30.52 0.95 3.11
C LYS A 194 -31.25 0.83 1.76
N VAL A 195 -30.86 -0.14 0.92
CA VAL A 195 -31.61 -0.45 -0.30
C VAL A 195 -32.50 -1.66 0.01
N ARG A 196 -33.69 -1.40 0.49
CA ARG A 196 -34.84 -2.31 0.44
C ARG A 196 -35.68 -1.99 -0.78
#